data_ddfeeeb6359311028671348ee18adeaa
#
_entry.id   ddfeeeb6359311028671348ee18adeaa
#
_cell.length_a   1.000
_cell.length_b   1.000
_cell.length_c   1.000
_cell.angle_alpha   90.00
_cell.angle_beta   90.00
_cell.angle_gamma   90.00
#
_symmetry.space_group_name_H-M   'P 1'
#
loop_
_entity.id
_entity.type
_entity.pdbx_description
1 polymer ?
#
loop_
_entity_poly.entity_id
_entity_poly.type
_entity_poly.pdbx_seq_one_letter_code
_entity_poly.pdbx_strand_id
1 'polypeptide(L)'
;MEKLLLQPYFIILFSSIALLIWIVIKYRRLVDRKIHSLMCGVITLLGIMWFLSTPIISDIIEKSLYLDPPTWQFRPDVIAVPAGGYKLGFSFEQDAMGMETNLRVLTALKLWKKYPDAMLVMSGAGDKKIRKAKRQTELMMEFAYNYGVPKDKLIADTLSLNTWEHPQRILELPSINKHTKILLVTSRWHMRRALFSFNQYFDEVCPSPISVSIVNNPIFAIQRFIPHPDALSKSTTMLHEWIGLLWYKIK
;
A
#
# COMPACT_ATOMS: atom_id res chain seq x y z
N MET A 1 -27.80 6.20 -4.83
CA MET A 1 -28.09 5.72 -3.46
C MET A 1 -28.61 4.28 -3.47
N GLU A 2 -29.61 3.94 -4.27
CA GLU A 2 -30.18 2.57 -4.36
C GLU A 2 -29.15 1.46 -4.62
N LYS A 3 -28.26 1.64 -5.58
CA LYS A 3 -27.23 0.61 -5.92
C LYS A 3 -26.26 0.29 -4.77
N LEU A 4 -26.05 1.22 -3.83
CA LEU A 4 -25.14 1.02 -2.69
C LEU A 4 -25.82 0.24 -1.56
N LEU A 5 -27.12 0.53 -1.29
CA LEU A 5 -27.90 -0.16 -0.27
C LEU A 5 -28.25 -1.61 -0.67
N LEU A 6 -28.24 -1.90 -1.98
CA LEU A 6 -28.47 -3.24 -2.54
C LEU A 6 -27.20 -4.09 -2.62
N GLN A 7 -26.03 -3.59 -2.17
CA GLN A 7 -24.83 -4.40 -2.15
C GLN A 7 -24.96 -5.56 -1.13
N PRO A 8 -24.66 -6.80 -1.55
CA PRO A 8 -24.79 -7.97 -0.67
C PRO A 8 -24.02 -7.82 0.64
N TYR A 9 -22.83 -7.22 0.60
CA TYR A 9 -22.00 -6.98 1.78
C TYR A 9 -22.71 -6.10 2.83
N PHE A 10 -23.31 -4.99 2.40
CA PHE A 10 -24.05 -4.09 3.29
C PHE A 10 -25.26 -4.80 3.90
N ILE A 11 -26.05 -5.50 3.07
CA ILE A 11 -27.25 -6.22 3.52
C ILE A 11 -26.90 -7.29 4.56
N ILE A 12 -25.87 -8.12 4.28
CA ILE A 12 -25.44 -9.19 5.18
C ILE A 12 -24.95 -8.61 6.51
N LEU A 13 -24.08 -7.59 6.47
CA LEU A 13 -23.53 -7.01 7.69
C LEU A 13 -24.60 -6.33 8.53
N PHE A 14 -25.48 -5.54 7.89
CA PHE A 14 -26.59 -4.85 8.58
C PHE A 14 -27.57 -5.84 9.19
N SER A 15 -28.04 -6.83 8.42
CA SER A 15 -29.00 -7.84 8.90
C SER A 15 -28.42 -8.70 10.03
N SER A 16 -27.12 -9.04 9.96
CA SER A 16 -26.44 -9.79 11.02
C SER A 16 -26.40 -9.02 12.34
N ILE A 17 -26.05 -7.73 12.29
CA ILE A 17 -26.06 -6.86 13.47
C ILE A 17 -27.45 -6.69 14.02
N ALA A 18 -28.44 -6.38 13.16
CA ALA A 18 -29.83 -6.19 13.56
C ALA A 18 -30.42 -7.45 14.20
N LEU A 19 -30.17 -8.62 13.62
CA LEU A 19 -30.60 -9.91 14.15
C LEU A 19 -30.00 -10.19 15.53
N LEU A 20 -28.70 -9.99 15.69
CA LEU A 20 -28.03 -10.20 16.98
C LEU A 20 -28.55 -9.26 18.07
N ILE A 21 -28.72 -7.98 17.76
CA ILE A 21 -29.30 -7.00 18.68
C ILE A 21 -30.74 -7.43 19.08
N TRP A 22 -31.55 -7.85 18.11
CA TRP A 22 -32.90 -8.33 18.36
C TRP A 22 -32.92 -9.55 19.29
N ILE A 23 -32.04 -10.54 19.06
CA ILE A 23 -31.92 -11.74 19.92
C ILE A 23 -31.49 -11.33 21.33
N VAL A 24 -30.51 -10.45 21.50
CA VAL A 24 -30.06 -9.97 22.82
C VAL A 24 -31.21 -9.30 23.57
N ILE A 25 -31.94 -8.40 22.92
CA ILE A 25 -33.07 -7.70 23.55
C ILE A 25 -34.21 -8.67 23.93
N LYS A 26 -34.59 -9.55 23.00
CA LYS A 26 -35.73 -10.47 23.18
C LYS A 26 -35.47 -11.51 24.25
N TYR A 27 -34.27 -12.07 24.30
CA TYR A 27 -33.93 -13.20 25.16
C TYR A 27 -33.06 -12.83 26.38
N ARG A 28 -32.83 -11.52 26.66
CA ARG A 28 -31.98 -11.04 27.75
C ARG A 28 -32.25 -11.64 29.13
N ARG A 29 -33.54 -12.06 29.40
CA ARG A 29 -33.96 -12.65 30.69
C ARG A 29 -33.81 -14.17 30.74
N LEU A 30 -33.66 -14.83 29.59
CA LEU A 30 -33.63 -16.29 29.45
C LEU A 30 -32.21 -16.82 29.15
N VAL A 31 -31.30 -15.94 28.73
CA VAL A 31 -29.97 -16.30 28.30
C VAL A 31 -29.00 -16.26 29.48
N ASP A 32 -28.24 -17.32 29.68
CA ASP A 32 -27.15 -17.37 30.67
C ASP A 32 -26.16 -16.23 30.47
N ARG A 33 -25.57 -15.76 31.59
CA ARG A 33 -24.59 -14.64 31.59
C ARG A 33 -23.41 -14.87 30.61
N LYS A 34 -22.94 -16.11 30.49
CA LYS A 34 -21.86 -16.47 29.56
C LYS A 34 -22.25 -16.28 28.09
N ILE A 35 -23.45 -16.73 27.72
CA ILE A 35 -23.96 -16.58 26.36
C ILE A 35 -24.22 -15.11 26.05
N HIS A 36 -24.73 -14.34 27.00
CA HIS A 36 -24.93 -12.90 26.86
C HIS A 36 -23.60 -12.17 26.60
N SER A 37 -22.52 -12.49 27.35
CA SER A 37 -21.18 -11.93 27.15
C SER A 37 -20.63 -12.28 25.77
N LEU A 38 -20.79 -13.53 25.32
CA LEU A 38 -20.37 -13.95 23.97
C LEU A 38 -21.11 -13.16 22.87
N MET A 39 -22.42 -13.00 23.02
CA MET A 39 -23.23 -12.22 22.06
C MET A 39 -22.78 -10.75 22.01
N CYS A 40 -22.52 -10.13 23.15
CA CYS A 40 -21.96 -8.77 23.21
C CYS A 40 -20.60 -8.70 22.50
N GLY A 41 -19.74 -9.69 22.69
CA GLY A 41 -18.45 -9.79 21.98
C GLY A 41 -18.63 -9.86 20.46
N VAL A 42 -19.55 -10.68 19.97
CA VAL A 42 -19.85 -10.78 18.53
C VAL A 42 -20.39 -9.47 17.98
N ILE A 43 -21.31 -8.82 18.68
CA ILE A 43 -21.85 -7.51 18.27
C ILE A 43 -20.73 -6.47 18.20
N THR A 44 -19.83 -6.47 19.17
CA THR A 44 -18.67 -5.56 19.18
C THR A 44 -17.76 -5.79 17.98
N LEU A 45 -17.45 -7.06 17.65
CA LEU A 45 -16.63 -7.40 16.47
C LEU A 45 -17.30 -6.96 15.17
N LEU A 46 -18.59 -7.19 15.02
CA LEU A 46 -19.37 -6.74 13.85
C LEU A 46 -19.41 -5.20 13.77
N GLY A 47 -19.51 -4.53 14.91
CA GLY A 47 -19.45 -3.07 14.99
C GLY A 47 -18.08 -2.51 14.55
N ILE A 48 -16.99 -3.14 14.98
CA ILE A 48 -15.62 -2.79 14.52
C ILE A 48 -15.51 -3.02 13.02
N MET A 49 -16.01 -4.14 12.52
CA MET A 49 -16.00 -4.47 11.10
C MET A 49 -16.83 -3.46 10.29
N TRP A 50 -18.01 -3.06 10.79
CA TRP A 50 -18.82 -1.99 10.19
C TRP A 50 -18.02 -0.68 10.11
N PHE A 51 -17.42 -0.26 11.22
CA PHE A 51 -16.65 0.97 11.33
C PHE A 51 -15.49 0.99 10.33
N LEU A 52 -14.66 -0.07 10.31
CA LEU A 52 -13.51 -0.18 9.39
C LEU A 52 -13.93 -0.30 7.92
N SER A 53 -15.17 -0.69 7.65
CA SER A 53 -15.72 -0.81 6.31
C SER A 53 -16.30 0.49 5.75
N THR A 54 -16.38 1.56 6.56
CA THR A 54 -16.88 2.84 6.06
C THR A 54 -15.82 3.63 5.30
N PRO A 55 -16.13 4.16 4.11
CA PRO A 55 -15.19 4.95 3.31
C PRO A 55 -14.58 6.12 4.07
N ILE A 56 -15.34 6.80 4.92
CA ILE A 56 -14.84 7.94 5.69
C ILE A 56 -13.70 7.51 6.65
N ILE A 57 -13.84 6.37 7.32
CA ILE A 57 -12.82 5.86 8.25
C ILE A 57 -11.59 5.40 7.49
N SER A 58 -11.78 4.65 6.39
CA SER A 58 -10.65 4.21 5.56
C SER A 58 -9.83 5.40 5.02
N ASP A 59 -10.50 6.50 4.64
CA ASP A 59 -9.85 7.72 4.17
C ASP A 59 -9.10 8.46 5.29
N ILE A 60 -9.64 8.49 6.51
CA ILE A 60 -8.98 9.09 7.67
C ILE A 60 -7.71 8.30 8.00
N ILE A 61 -7.80 6.96 8.06
CA ILE A 61 -6.64 6.11 8.33
C ILE A 61 -5.57 6.28 7.23
N GLU A 62 -5.98 6.32 5.97
CA GLU A 62 -5.05 6.54 4.85
C GLU A 62 -4.34 7.90 4.96
N LYS A 63 -5.10 8.98 5.16
CA LYS A 63 -4.55 10.34 5.28
C LYS A 63 -3.56 10.48 6.42
N SER A 64 -3.73 9.73 7.51
CA SER A 64 -2.80 9.72 8.63
C SER A 64 -1.40 9.19 8.28
N LEU A 65 -1.29 8.43 7.18
CA LEU A 65 -0.02 7.92 6.64
C LEU A 65 0.66 8.88 5.66
N TYR A 66 -0.02 9.92 5.21
CA TYR A 66 0.52 10.84 4.22
C TYR A 66 1.69 11.65 4.78
N LEU A 67 2.66 11.89 3.89
CA LEU A 67 3.73 12.84 4.09
C LEU A 67 3.62 13.91 3.01
N ASP A 68 3.79 15.16 3.38
CA ASP A 68 3.93 16.23 2.41
C ASP A 68 5.32 16.14 1.79
N PRO A 69 5.43 16.18 0.44
CA PRO A 69 6.72 16.19 -0.21
C PRO A 69 7.48 17.47 0.17
N PRO A 70 8.80 17.41 0.33
CA PRO A 70 9.59 18.59 0.63
C PRO A 70 9.51 19.60 -0.53
N THR A 71 9.51 20.89 -0.19
CA THR A 71 9.41 22.02 -1.14
C THR A 71 10.76 22.43 -1.75
N TRP A 72 11.87 21.83 -1.28
CA TRP A 72 13.21 22.16 -1.73
C TRP A 72 13.59 21.46 -3.04
N GLN A 73 14.49 22.12 -3.81
CA GLN A 73 15.02 21.55 -5.03
C GLN A 73 16.00 20.40 -4.70
N PHE A 74 15.73 19.24 -5.25
CA PHE A 74 16.53 18.03 -5.05
C PHE A 74 16.94 17.46 -6.42
N ARG A 75 18.25 17.30 -6.62
CA ARG A 75 18.78 16.62 -7.80
C ARG A 75 19.23 15.22 -7.39
N PRO A 76 18.48 14.17 -7.75
CA PRO A 76 18.82 12.82 -7.36
C PRO A 76 19.96 12.24 -8.17
N ASP A 77 20.78 11.39 -7.53
CA ASP A 77 21.70 10.49 -8.21
C ASP A 77 20.98 9.20 -8.60
N VAL A 78 20.01 8.78 -7.77
CA VAL A 78 19.23 7.55 -7.92
C VAL A 78 17.74 7.83 -7.71
N ILE A 79 16.91 7.29 -8.61
CA ILE A 79 15.47 7.16 -8.45
C ILE A 79 15.19 5.72 -8.04
N ALA A 80 14.85 5.48 -6.78
CA ALA A 80 14.58 4.16 -6.23
C ALA A 80 13.08 3.84 -6.27
N VAL A 81 12.73 2.69 -6.84
CA VAL A 81 11.35 2.24 -7.05
C VAL A 81 11.13 0.86 -6.42
N PRO A 82 10.79 0.79 -5.12
CA PRO A 82 10.36 -0.45 -4.51
C PRO A 82 9.08 -0.97 -5.16
N ALA A 83 9.05 -2.26 -5.49
CA ALA A 83 7.89 -2.89 -6.07
C ALA A 83 6.71 -2.91 -5.09
N GLY A 84 5.48 -2.88 -5.60
CA GLY A 84 4.22 -2.87 -4.84
C GLY A 84 3.31 -4.06 -5.14
N GLY A 85 3.90 -5.15 -5.66
CA GLY A 85 3.20 -6.37 -6.02
C GLY A 85 3.10 -6.60 -7.52
N TYR A 86 2.74 -7.83 -7.89
CA TYR A 86 2.57 -8.28 -9.27
C TYR A 86 1.40 -9.24 -9.38
N LYS A 87 0.91 -9.46 -10.59
CA LYS A 87 -0.15 -10.42 -10.90
C LYS A 87 0.43 -11.56 -11.72
N LEU A 88 0.23 -12.78 -11.25
CA LEU A 88 0.59 -13.99 -11.97
C LEU A 88 -0.47 -14.30 -13.01
N GLY A 89 -0.04 -14.50 -14.26
CA GLY A 89 -0.84 -15.10 -15.31
C GLY A 89 -0.75 -16.63 -15.30
N PHE A 90 -1.42 -17.28 -16.25
CA PHE A 90 -1.30 -18.72 -16.46
C PHE A 90 0.07 -19.09 -17.05
N SER A 91 0.71 -18.16 -17.76
CA SER A 91 2.08 -18.29 -18.28
C SER A 91 2.92 -17.07 -17.93
N PHE A 92 4.24 -17.12 -18.17
CA PHE A 92 5.14 -15.99 -17.93
C PHE A 92 4.83 -14.76 -18.79
N GLU A 93 4.32 -14.96 -19.98
CA GLU A 93 3.94 -13.89 -20.92
C GLU A 93 2.73 -13.11 -20.42
N GLN A 94 1.91 -13.74 -19.57
CA GLN A 94 0.71 -13.15 -18.98
C GLN A 94 0.97 -12.54 -17.60
N ASP A 95 2.18 -12.66 -17.06
CA ASP A 95 2.56 -12.02 -15.81
C ASP A 95 2.56 -10.50 -16.00
N ALA A 96 2.03 -9.78 -15.04
CA ALA A 96 1.89 -8.32 -15.11
C ALA A 96 2.28 -7.65 -13.79
N MET A 97 2.76 -6.42 -13.88
CA MET A 97 2.90 -5.58 -12.70
C MET A 97 1.55 -5.36 -12.04
N GLY A 98 1.49 -5.44 -10.70
CA GLY A 98 0.33 -5.01 -9.95
C GLY A 98 0.08 -3.50 -10.16
N MET A 99 -1.14 -3.05 -9.86
CA MET A 99 -1.53 -1.65 -10.06
C MET A 99 -0.56 -0.68 -9.37
N GLU A 100 -0.20 -0.95 -8.12
CA GLU A 100 0.72 -0.11 -7.35
C GLU A 100 2.11 -0.04 -8.00
N THR A 101 2.67 -1.19 -8.40
CA THR A 101 3.96 -1.24 -9.10
C THR A 101 3.92 -0.44 -10.39
N ASN A 102 2.84 -0.59 -11.16
CA ASN A 102 2.67 0.12 -12.44
C ASN A 102 2.66 1.64 -12.23
N LEU A 103 1.88 2.13 -11.26
CA LEU A 103 1.82 3.56 -10.93
C LEU A 103 3.18 4.10 -10.44
N ARG A 104 3.91 3.32 -9.64
CA ARG A 104 5.26 3.69 -9.17
C ARG A 104 6.23 3.80 -10.34
N VAL A 105 6.26 2.82 -11.22
CA VAL A 105 7.14 2.82 -12.40
C VAL A 105 6.79 3.98 -13.34
N LEU A 106 5.52 4.21 -13.66
CA LEU A 106 5.09 5.33 -14.49
C LEU A 106 5.48 6.69 -13.89
N THR A 107 5.36 6.84 -12.56
CA THR A 107 5.79 8.06 -11.87
C THR A 107 7.29 8.22 -11.93
N ALA A 108 8.04 7.15 -11.70
CA ALA A 108 9.50 7.16 -11.77
C ALA A 108 10.01 7.51 -13.17
N LEU A 109 9.35 7.02 -14.22
CA LEU A 109 9.68 7.35 -15.61
C LEU A 109 9.45 8.83 -15.94
N LYS A 110 8.38 9.43 -15.41
CA LYS A 110 8.16 10.88 -15.53
C LYS A 110 9.26 11.68 -14.83
N LEU A 111 9.68 11.23 -13.64
CA LEU A 111 10.76 11.84 -12.87
C LEU A 111 12.10 11.64 -13.55
N TRP A 112 12.36 10.48 -14.11
CA TRP A 112 13.60 10.21 -14.86
C TRP A 112 13.73 11.11 -16.10
N LYS A 113 12.64 11.39 -16.82
CA LYS A 113 12.68 12.39 -17.90
C LYS A 113 13.07 13.78 -17.42
N LYS A 114 12.76 14.14 -16.17
CA LYS A 114 13.18 15.40 -15.55
C LYS A 114 14.65 15.34 -15.07
N TYR A 115 15.13 14.15 -14.69
CA TYR A 115 16.47 13.91 -14.15
C TYR A 115 17.15 12.76 -14.92
N PRO A 116 17.51 12.95 -16.21
CA PRO A 116 17.98 11.86 -17.08
C PRO A 116 19.37 11.32 -16.70
N ASP A 117 20.13 12.09 -15.91
CA ASP A 117 21.43 11.66 -15.40
C ASP A 117 21.30 10.63 -14.26
N ALA A 118 20.15 10.63 -13.56
CA ALA A 118 19.93 9.72 -12.44
C ALA A 118 19.83 8.26 -12.89
N MET A 119 20.37 7.35 -12.07
CA MET A 119 20.16 5.91 -12.21
C MET A 119 18.73 5.56 -11.77
N LEU A 120 18.07 4.68 -12.50
CA LEU A 120 16.73 4.19 -12.15
C LEU A 120 16.87 2.78 -11.56
N VAL A 121 16.64 2.64 -10.25
CA VAL A 121 16.78 1.38 -9.53
C VAL A 121 15.40 0.78 -9.28
N MET A 122 15.13 -0.37 -9.91
CA MET A 122 13.95 -1.19 -9.67
C MET A 122 14.26 -2.22 -8.60
N SER A 123 13.48 -2.27 -7.52
CA SER A 123 13.82 -3.12 -6.37
C SER A 123 12.63 -3.98 -5.93
N GLY A 124 12.84 -5.30 -5.81
CA GLY A 124 11.88 -6.27 -5.32
C GLY A 124 12.00 -7.64 -5.98
N ALA A 125 12.12 -8.68 -5.15
CA ALA A 125 12.31 -10.05 -5.62
C ALA A 125 10.99 -10.77 -6.01
N GLY A 126 9.90 -10.40 -5.38
CA GLY A 126 8.68 -11.22 -5.39
C GLY A 126 8.78 -12.40 -4.42
N ASP A 127 7.71 -13.19 -4.29
CA ASP A 127 7.68 -14.35 -3.39
C ASP A 127 8.50 -15.52 -3.97
N LYS A 128 9.52 -15.96 -3.25
CA LYS A 128 10.37 -17.11 -3.62
C LYS A 128 9.60 -18.42 -3.78
N LYS A 129 8.42 -18.56 -3.14
CA LYS A 129 7.57 -19.74 -3.23
C LYS A 129 6.79 -19.79 -4.54
N ILE A 130 6.66 -18.66 -5.21
CA ILE A 130 5.96 -18.56 -6.47
C ILE A 130 7.02 -18.44 -7.56
N ARG A 131 7.02 -19.39 -8.51
CA ARG A 131 7.94 -19.50 -9.64
C ARG A 131 8.72 -18.21 -9.98
N LYS A 132 10.05 -18.27 -10.04
CA LYS A 132 11.00 -17.18 -10.41
C LYS A 132 10.81 -15.87 -9.65
N ALA A 133 11.40 -15.80 -8.46
CA ALA A 133 11.41 -14.61 -7.59
C ALA A 133 11.85 -13.29 -8.27
N LYS A 134 12.57 -13.35 -9.38
CA LYS A 134 13.06 -12.17 -10.11
C LYS A 134 12.01 -11.52 -11.02
N ARG A 135 10.92 -12.21 -11.35
CA ARG A 135 10.02 -11.78 -12.43
C ARG A 135 9.40 -10.39 -12.21
N GLN A 136 9.13 -9.99 -10.98
CA GLN A 136 8.57 -8.67 -10.70
C GLN A 136 9.49 -7.54 -11.15
N THR A 137 10.76 -7.61 -10.77
CA THR A 137 11.76 -6.61 -11.16
C THR A 137 12.08 -6.69 -12.65
N GLU A 138 12.08 -7.88 -13.25
CA GLU A 138 12.23 -8.06 -14.70
C GLU A 138 11.15 -7.31 -15.48
N LEU A 139 9.87 -7.42 -15.08
CA LEU A 139 8.76 -6.69 -15.69
C LEU A 139 8.93 -5.16 -15.56
N MET A 140 9.39 -4.69 -14.40
CA MET A 140 9.65 -3.26 -14.19
C MET A 140 10.77 -2.75 -15.09
N MET A 141 11.86 -3.52 -15.23
CA MET A 141 13.02 -3.21 -16.08
C MET A 141 12.63 -3.20 -17.56
N GLU A 142 11.93 -4.24 -18.02
CA GLU A 142 11.44 -4.36 -19.40
C GLU A 142 10.54 -3.18 -19.77
N PHE A 143 9.59 -2.84 -18.88
CA PHE A 143 8.71 -1.70 -19.09
C PHE A 143 9.48 -0.38 -19.19
N ALA A 144 10.45 -0.14 -18.29
CA ALA A 144 11.25 1.06 -18.29
C ALA A 144 12.12 1.17 -19.56
N TYR A 145 12.74 0.06 -19.99
CA TYR A 145 13.50 -0.02 -21.22
C TYR A 145 12.65 0.30 -22.45
N ASN A 146 11.48 -0.32 -22.58
CA ASN A 146 10.53 -0.08 -23.68
C ASN A 146 9.99 1.36 -23.66
N TYR A 147 10.03 2.04 -22.51
CA TYR A 147 9.66 3.46 -22.37
C TYR A 147 10.80 4.43 -22.72
N GLY A 148 11.97 3.89 -23.12
CA GLY A 148 13.10 4.65 -23.62
C GLY A 148 14.20 4.95 -22.59
N VAL A 149 14.20 4.29 -21.43
CA VAL A 149 15.32 4.41 -20.48
C VAL A 149 16.49 3.55 -20.97
N PRO A 150 17.71 4.10 -21.16
CA PRO A 150 18.87 3.33 -21.59
C PRO A 150 19.25 2.25 -20.57
N LYS A 151 19.78 1.13 -21.05
CA LYS A 151 20.16 -0.02 -20.19
C LYS A 151 21.21 0.33 -19.14
N ASP A 152 22.14 1.21 -19.47
CA ASP A 152 23.18 1.70 -18.58
C ASP A 152 22.64 2.60 -17.45
N LYS A 153 21.42 3.09 -17.57
CA LYS A 153 20.70 3.86 -16.55
C LYS A 153 19.75 3.03 -15.70
N LEU A 154 19.62 1.73 -15.98
CA LEU A 154 18.71 0.82 -15.29
C LEU A 154 19.48 -0.17 -14.42
N ILE A 155 19.11 -0.26 -13.14
CA ILE A 155 19.66 -1.25 -12.21
C ILE A 155 18.52 -2.01 -11.56
N ALA A 156 18.69 -3.33 -11.37
CA ALA A 156 17.72 -4.21 -10.73
C ALA A 156 18.25 -4.75 -9.41
N ASP A 157 17.53 -4.50 -8.32
CA ASP A 157 17.63 -5.31 -7.11
C ASP A 157 16.56 -6.40 -7.15
N THR A 158 17.00 -7.64 -7.32
CA THR A 158 16.15 -8.81 -7.44
C THR A 158 16.10 -9.65 -6.15
N LEU A 159 16.61 -9.14 -5.04
CA LEU A 159 16.79 -9.89 -3.80
C LEU A 159 15.89 -9.43 -2.65
N SER A 160 15.48 -8.17 -2.66
CA SER A 160 14.66 -7.60 -1.57
C SER A 160 13.28 -8.24 -1.49
N LEU A 161 12.96 -8.83 -0.34
CA LEU A 161 11.69 -9.52 -0.06
C LEU A 161 10.69 -8.67 0.73
N ASN A 162 11.16 -7.62 1.38
CA ASN A 162 10.35 -6.73 2.22
C ASN A 162 10.92 -5.31 2.20
N THR A 163 10.14 -4.37 2.74
CA THR A 163 10.48 -2.94 2.71
C THR A 163 11.80 -2.61 3.42
N TRP A 164 12.17 -3.37 4.45
CA TRP A 164 13.42 -3.14 5.19
C TRP A 164 14.66 -3.51 4.36
N GLU A 165 14.56 -4.52 3.53
CA GLU A 165 15.68 -5.01 2.72
C GLU A 165 15.99 -4.11 1.51
N HIS A 166 14.99 -3.37 0.97
CA HIS A 166 15.22 -2.54 -0.22
C HIS A 166 16.42 -1.58 -0.09
N PRO A 167 16.52 -0.71 0.92
CA PRO A 167 17.66 0.21 1.00
C PRO A 167 18.97 -0.51 1.26
N GLN A 168 18.97 -1.60 2.03
CA GLN A 168 20.16 -2.41 2.27
C GLN A 168 20.71 -2.98 0.95
N ARG A 169 19.85 -3.61 0.14
CA ARG A 169 20.25 -4.19 -1.14
C ARG A 169 20.63 -3.15 -2.17
N ILE A 170 19.96 -2.01 -2.17
CA ILE A 170 20.31 -0.89 -3.04
C ILE A 170 21.71 -0.35 -2.68
N LEU A 171 22.05 -0.27 -1.40
CA LEU A 171 23.37 0.18 -0.96
C LEU A 171 24.51 -0.79 -1.40
N GLU A 172 24.20 -2.09 -1.59
CA GLU A 172 25.15 -3.11 -2.07
C GLU A 172 25.39 -3.03 -3.60
N LEU A 173 24.61 -2.21 -4.34
CA LEU A 173 24.73 -2.09 -5.79
C LEU A 173 25.98 -1.27 -6.19
N PRO A 174 26.58 -1.57 -7.36
CA PRO A 174 27.75 -0.82 -7.85
C PRO A 174 27.48 0.69 -7.93
N SER A 175 28.47 1.48 -7.56
CA SER A 175 28.44 2.96 -7.62
C SER A 175 27.42 3.63 -6.67
N ILE A 176 26.82 2.89 -5.75
CA ILE A 176 25.91 3.42 -4.74
C ILE A 176 26.59 3.38 -3.37
N ASN A 177 26.47 4.45 -2.61
CA ASN A 177 26.98 4.56 -1.24
C ASN A 177 26.00 5.37 -0.36
N LYS A 178 26.28 5.48 0.93
CA LYS A 178 25.38 6.16 1.87
C LYS A 178 25.12 7.65 1.57
N HIS A 179 26.04 8.32 0.84
CA HIS A 179 25.91 9.73 0.44
C HIS A 179 25.15 9.90 -0.89
N THR A 180 24.78 8.80 -1.55
CA THR A 180 24.01 8.82 -2.79
C THR A 180 22.63 9.43 -2.51
N LYS A 181 22.26 10.44 -3.29
CA LYS A 181 20.99 11.15 -3.17
C LYS A 181 19.84 10.34 -3.76
N ILE A 182 18.98 9.83 -2.92
CA ILE A 182 17.88 8.93 -3.30
C ILE A 182 16.58 9.72 -3.47
N LEU A 183 15.97 9.66 -4.64
CA LEU A 183 14.56 10.02 -4.85
C LEU A 183 13.72 8.77 -4.73
N LEU A 184 13.01 8.62 -3.62
CA LEU A 184 12.21 7.43 -3.31
C LEU A 184 10.80 7.55 -3.87
N VAL A 185 10.45 6.70 -4.84
CA VAL A 185 9.13 6.67 -5.49
C VAL A 185 8.32 5.50 -4.99
N THR A 186 7.27 5.77 -4.24
CA THR A 186 6.35 4.73 -3.75
C THR A 186 4.95 5.28 -3.51
N SER A 187 4.02 4.40 -3.14
CA SER A 187 2.64 4.78 -2.82
C SER A 187 2.59 5.72 -1.62
N ARG A 188 1.67 6.70 -1.66
CA ARG A 188 1.56 7.75 -0.64
C ARG A 188 1.39 7.21 0.77
N TRP A 189 0.55 6.19 0.92
CA TRP A 189 0.29 5.51 2.19
C TRP A 189 1.47 4.65 2.68
N HIS A 190 2.32 4.15 1.76
CA HIS A 190 3.50 3.36 2.08
C HIS A 190 4.74 4.22 2.38
N MET A 191 4.72 5.49 2.02
CA MET A 191 5.89 6.36 2.03
C MET A 191 6.52 6.49 3.42
N ARG A 192 5.73 6.62 4.49
CA ARG A 192 6.27 6.72 5.87
C ARG A 192 7.14 5.53 6.24
N ARG A 193 6.68 4.31 5.95
CA ARG A 193 7.41 3.08 6.28
C ARG A 193 8.64 2.90 5.40
N ALA A 194 8.53 3.17 4.11
CA ALA A 194 9.64 3.10 3.19
C ALA A 194 10.71 4.15 3.52
N LEU A 195 10.33 5.40 3.75
CA LEU A 195 11.24 6.48 4.11
C LEU A 195 11.98 6.20 5.43
N PHE A 196 11.28 5.67 6.44
CA PHE A 196 11.90 5.26 7.70
C PHE A 196 13.00 4.22 7.44
N SER A 197 12.75 3.22 6.59
CA SER A 197 13.74 2.20 6.25
C SER A 197 14.93 2.77 5.47
N PHE A 198 14.68 3.61 4.45
CA PHE A 198 15.74 4.20 3.63
C PHE A 198 16.66 5.15 4.40
N ASN A 199 16.13 5.93 5.34
CA ASN A 199 16.91 6.84 6.19
C ASN A 199 17.85 6.12 7.17
N GLN A 200 17.75 4.80 7.32
CA GLN A 200 18.74 4.02 8.08
C GLN A 200 20.03 3.77 7.30
N TYR A 201 20.00 3.88 5.98
CA TYR A 201 21.10 3.51 5.09
C TYR A 201 21.64 4.66 4.25
N PHE A 202 20.84 5.70 4.00
CA PHE A 202 21.20 6.83 3.16
C PHE A 202 21.06 8.16 3.91
N ASP A 203 22.02 9.05 3.72
CA ASP A 203 22.06 10.36 4.37
C ASP A 203 21.01 11.32 3.79
N GLU A 204 20.70 11.21 2.48
CA GLU A 204 19.74 12.09 1.78
C GLU A 204 18.69 11.27 1.01
N VAL A 205 17.49 11.20 1.56
CA VAL A 205 16.34 10.55 0.91
C VAL A 205 15.20 11.53 0.74
N CYS A 206 14.83 11.81 -0.51
CA CYS A 206 13.70 12.67 -0.85
C CYS A 206 12.47 11.82 -1.17
N PRO A 207 11.35 11.94 -0.43
CA PRO A 207 10.12 11.24 -0.75
C PRO A 207 9.44 11.83 -1.98
N SER A 208 9.06 10.98 -2.92
CA SER A 208 8.24 11.31 -4.08
C SER A 208 7.01 10.39 -4.13
N PRO A 209 5.99 10.67 -3.33
CA PRO A 209 4.79 9.86 -3.28
C PRO A 209 4.03 9.92 -4.61
N ILE A 210 3.54 8.76 -5.09
CA ILE A 210 2.64 8.78 -6.24
C ILE A 210 1.37 9.55 -5.90
N SER A 211 1.05 10.52 -6.77
CA SER A 211 -0.21 11.27 -6.68
C SER A 211 -1.26 10.58 -7.54
N VAL A 212 -2.08 9.75 -6.93
CA VAL A 212 -3.36 9.35 -7.52
C VAL A 212 -4.37 10.39 -7.07
N SER A 213 -4.93 11.14 -8.01
CA SER A 213 -6.04 12.05 -7.71
C SER A 213 -7.22 11.20 -7.27
N ILE A 214 -7.45 11.15 -5.98
CA ILE A 214 -8.71 10.62 -5.45
C ILE A 214 -9.77 11.63 -5.87
N VAL A 215 -10.75 11.19 -6.65
CA VAL A 215 -11.94 11.99 -6.94
C VAL A 215 -12.48 12.47 -5.60
N ASN A 216 -12.48 13.78 -5.39
CA ASN A 216 -13.00 14.40 -4.17
C ASN A 216 -14.52 14.21 -4.13
N ASN A 217 -14.96 13.06 -3.63
CA ASN A 217 -16.34 12.93 -3.21
C ASN A 217 -16.57 13.87 -2.01
N PRO A 218 -17.67 14.63 -1.98
CA PRO A 218 -17.94 15.56 -0.89
C PRO A 218 -17.89 14.82 0.45
N ILE A 219 -17.18 15.44 1.42
CA ILE A 219 -16.86 14.81 2.73
C ILE A 219 -18.13 14.30 3.45
N PHE A 220 -19.26 14.97 3.25
CA PHE A 220 -20.53 14.66 3.90
C PHE A 220 -21.52 13.87 3.03
N ALA A 221 -21.10 13.30 1.90
CA ALA A 221 -21.98 12.41 1.16
C ALA A 221 -22.33 11.19 2.00
N ILE A 222 -23.62 10.93 2.20
CA ILE A 222 -24.15 9.83 3.03
C ILE A 222 -23.55 8.47 2.65
N GLN A 223 -23.19 8.29 1.36
CA GLN A 223 -22.55 7.09 0.84
C GLN A 223 -21.21 6.77 1.54
N ARG A 224 -20.55 7.75 2.12
CA ARG A 224 -19.27 7.56 2.83
C ARG A 224 -19.42 6.90 4.20
N PHE A 225 -20.63 6.86 4.73
CA PHE A 225 -20.97 6.21 5.99
C PHE A 225 -21.53 4.80 5.80
N ILE A 226 -21.76 4.40 4.54
CA ILE A 226 -22.27 3.07 4.21
C ILE A 226 -21.09 2.11 4.04
N PRO A 227 -21.05 0.98 4.78
CA PRO A 227 -19.99 -0.01 4.66
C PRO A 227 -19.81 -0.55 3.24
N HIS A 228 -18.57 -0.65 2.82
CA HIS A 228 -18.16 -1.16 1.51
C HIS A 228 -16.94 -2.09 1.65
N PRO A 229 -16.87 -3.21 0.92
CA PRO A 229 -15.74 -4.16 1.02
C PRO A 229 -14.40 -3.53 0.63
N ASP A 230 -14.37 -2.63 -0.34
CA ASP A 230 -13.14 -1.93 -0.72
C ASP A 230 -12.63 -1.02 0.40
N ALA A 231 -13.53 -0.39 1.16
CA ALA A 231 -13.15 0.42 2.32
C ALA A 231 -12.56 -0.45 3.44
N LEU A 232 -13.09 -1.66 3.66
CA LEU A 232 -12.50 -2.62 4.60
C LEU A 232 -11.11 -3.07 4.14
N SER A 233 -10.97 -3.45 2.88
CA SER A 233 -9.67 -3.82 2.28
C SER A 233 -8.65 -2.69 2.42
N LYS A 234 -9.08 -1.46 2.13
CA LYS A 234 -8.27 -0.26 2.30
C LYS A 234 -7.86 -0.05 3.76
N SER A 235 -8.81 -0.08 4.70
CA SER A 235 -8.53 0.09 6.13
C SER A 235 -7.53 -0.95 6.65
N THR A 236 -7.68 -2.22 6.26
CA THR A 236 -6.77 -3.28 6.67
C THR A 236 -5.36 -3.08 6.11
N THR A 237 -5.24 -2.63 4.86
CA THR A 237 -3.95 -2.29 4.25
C THR A 237 -3.28 -1.13 4.98
N MET A 238 -4.02 -0.07 5.31
CA MET A 238 -3.47 1.09 6.02
C MET A 238 -3.08 0.76 7.47
N LEU A 239 -3.86 -0.07 8.15
CA LEU A 239 -3.50 -0.56 9.49
C LEU A 239 -2.24 -1.42 9.45
N HIS A 240 -2.07 -2.26 8.42
CA HIS A 240 -0.84 -3.02 8.20
C HIS A 240 0.39 -2.10 8.06
N GLU A 241 0.28 -0.96 7.38
CA GLU A 241 1.37 0.01 7.29
C GLU A 241 1.74 0.62 8.66
N TRP A 242 0.76 0.95 9.49
CA TRP A 242 1.00 1.44 10.84
C TRP A 242 1.68 0.38 11.72
N ILE A 243 1.20 -0.87 11.66
CA ILE A 243 1.81 -1.99 12.40
C ILE A 243 3.25 -2.20 11.91
N GLY A 244 3.48 -2.20 10.59
CA GLY A 244 4.80 -2.35 9.99
C GLY A 244 5.76 -1.22 10.40
N LEU A 245 5.27 0.02 10.45
CA LEU A 245 6.06 1.17 10.91
C LEU A 245 6.42 1.06 12.40
N LEU A 246 5.47 0.67 13.25
CA LEU A 246 5.73 0.43 14.67
C LEU A 246 6.76 -0.68 14.88
N TRP A 247 6.62 -1.78 14.14
CA TRP A 247 7.58 -2.89 14.17
C TRP A 247 9.00 -2.44 13.82
N TYR A 248 9.16 -1.59 12.80
CA TYR A 248 10.47 -1.08 12.39
C TYR A 248 11.10 -0.12 13.40
N LYS A 249 10.29 0.56 14.23
CA LYS A 249 10.78 1.44 15.30
C LYS A 249 11.26 0.67 16.55
N ILE A 250 10.79 -0.54 16.72
CA ILE A 250 11.13 -1.40 17.89
C ILE A 250 12.34 -2.29 17.57
N LYS A 251 12.57 -2.60 16.28
CA LYS A 251 13.68 -3.42 15.80
C LYS A 251 15.01 -2.68 15.82
#